data_4daaf5a220fa5db90fa47720f3674a9a
#
_entry.id   4daaf5a220fa5db90fa47720f3674a9a
#
_cell.length_a   1.000
_cell.length_b   1.000
_cell.length_c   1.000
_cell.angle_alpha   90.00
_cell.angle_beta   90.00
_cell.angle_gamma   90.00
#
_symmetry.space_group_name_H-M   'P 1'
#
loop_
_entity.id
_entity.type
_entity.pdbx_description
1 polymer ?
#
loop_
_entity_poly.entity_id
_entity_poly.type
_entity_poly.pdbx_seq_one_letter_code
_entity_poly.pdbx_strand_id
1 'polypeptide(L)'
;MSDQNWEEPQELIIEQIEIGPMQNYTYIVGSKTSREVVIVDPAWDIPGLITHINDRDYKLVGALATHYHPDHVGGSFSGNQVPGVAELLETNPVKIYAHKLEADGIKKVTEISDSDLVKVESGDTLSVGNVEIEFLHTPGHTPGSQCFKIKNTLVSGDTLFINGCGRVDLPGSNSEDMFRSMEKLASLPDDTLLLPGHNYGHVPNATMGETKSTNPYLKISDMDTWKNLMGH
;
A
#
# COMPACT_ATOMS: atom_id res chain seq x y z
N MET A 1 -29.33 -10.06 -8.47
CA MET A 1 -28.44 -8.93 -8.10
C MET A 1 -28.53 -8.82 -6.59
N SER A 2 -27.60 -9.44 -5.90
CA SER A 2 -27.53 -9.38 -4.42
C SER A 2 -26.56 -8.24 -4.09
N ASP A 3 -27.11 -7.13 -3.59
CA ASP A 3 -26.32 -6.12 -2.92
C ASP A 3 -25.64 -6.79 -1.73
N GLN A 4 -24.39 -7.17 -1.90
CA GLN A 4 -23.54 -7.58 -0.77
C GLN A 4 -23.24 -6.30 0.00
N ASN A 5 -24.06 -6.02 1.01
CA ASN A 5 -23.75 -5.05 2.05
C ASN A 5 -22.51 -5.55 2.80
N TRP A 6 -21.35 -5.03 2.45
CA TRP A 6 -20.17 -5.11 3.29
C TRP A 6 -20.45 -4.29 4.54
N GLU A 7 -20.83 -4.94 5.63
CA GLU A 7 -20.83 -4.27 6.92
C GLU A 7 -19.37 -3.98 7.30
N GLU A 8 -18.92 -2.76 6.99
CA GLU A 8 -17.68 -2.26 7.59
C GLU A 8 -17.76 -2.44 9.11
N PRO A 9 -16.74 -3.00 9.76
CA PRO A 9 -16.68 -3.02 11.22
C PRO A 9 -16.95 -1.61 11.73
N GLN A 10 -17.94 -1.42 12.60
CA GLN A 10 -18.51 -0.13 13.02
C GLN A 10 -17.50 0.93 13.47
N GLU A 11 -16.23 0.57 13.66
CA GLU A 11 -15.16 1.41 14.21
C GLU A 11 -14.01 1.71 13.25
N LEU A 12 -13.97 1.07 12.06
CA LEU A 12 -12.88 1.21 11.10
C LEU A 12 -13.18 2.31 10.08
N ILE A 13 -12.21 3.20 9.85
CA ILE A 13 -12.14 4.11 8.70
C ILE A 13 -11.22 3.46 7.68
N ILE A 14 -11.72 3.20 6.47
CA ILE A 14 -10.91 2.93 5.28
C ILE A 14 -11.53 3.69 4.13
N GLU A 15 -10.80 4.63 3.58
CA GLU A 15 -11.21 5.41 2.41
C GLU A 15 -10.19 5.21 1.30
N GLN A 16 -10.64 4.75 0.14
CA GLN A 16 -9.83 4.57 -1.07
C GLN A 16 -9.98 5.79 -1.96
N ILE A 17 -8.88 6.47 -2.27
CA ILE A 17 -8.85 7.71 -3.05
C ILE A 17 -7.95 7.49 -4.26
N GLU A 18 -8.52 7.59 -5.47
CA GLU A 18 -7.73 7.59 -6.70
C GLU A 18 -7.07 8.95 -6.89
N ILE A 19 -5.76 8.94 -7.22
CA ILE A 19 -4.94 10.14 -7.26
C ILE A 19 -3.84 10.02 -8.33
N GLY A 20 -3.48 11.16 -8.90
CA GLY A 20 -2.38 11.25 -9.86
C GLY A 20 -2.63 10.63 -11.23
N PRO A 21 -1.76 10.92 -12.19
CA PRO A 21 -1.92 10.50 -13.60
C PRO A 21 -1.64 9.00 -13.81
N MET A 22 -1.04 8.32 -12.84
CA MET A 22 -0.78 6.88 -12.88
C MET A 22 -1.90 6.05 -12.24
N GLN A 23 -3.04 6.70 -11.89
CA GLN A 23 -4.18 6.04 -11.26
C GLN A 23 -3.80 5.34 -9.95
N ASN A 24 -2.92 5.98 -9.16
CA ASN A 24 -2.56 5.47 -7.85
C ASN A 24 -3.77 5.49 -6.91
N TYR A 25 -3.79 4.57 -5.97
CA TYR A 25 -4.65 4.66 -4.81
C TYR A 25 -3.85 5.05 -3.57
N THR A 26 -4.29 6.10 -2.91
CA THR A 26 -3.92 6.40 -1.52
C THR A 26 -5.08 6.00 -0.59
N TYR A 27 -4.77 5.69 0.65
CA TYR A 27 -5.79 5.25 1.61
C TYR A 27 -5.73 6.08 2.89
N ILE A 28 -6.89 6.42 3.42
CA ILE A 28 -7.04 6.94 4.78
C ILE A 28 -7.51 5.78 5.64
N VAL A 29 -6.71 5.40 6.63
CA VAL A 29 -6.98 4.26 7.52
C VAL A 29 -6.96 4.70 8.96
N GLY A 30 -7.97 4.33 9.76
CA GLY A 30 -7.98 4.70 11.16
C GLY A 30 -9.23 4.32 11.92
N SER A 31 -9.46 4.99 13.03
CA SER A 31 -10.50 4.72 14.00
C SER A 31 -11.62 5.76 13.96
N LYS A 32 -12.87 5.33 13.78
CA LYS A 32 -14.05 6.20 13.92
C LYS A 32 -14.19 6.73 15.34
N THR A 33 -13.79 5.97 16.34
CA THR A 33 -13.91 6.35 17.77
C THR A 33 -12.93 7.45 18.17
N SER A 34 -11.64 7.30 17.87
CA SER A 34 -10.63 8.30 18.22
C SER A 34 -10.45 9.38 17.16
N ARG A 35 -10.99 9.18 15.96
CA ARG A 35 -10.80 10.04 14.77
C ARG A 35 -9.33 10.11 14.33
N GLU A 36 -8.47 9.28 14.88
CA GLU A 36 -7.08 9.16 14.47
C GLU A 36 -6.99 8.36 13.18
N VAL A 37 -6.17 8.86 12.25
CA VAL A 37 -5.96 8.24 10.93
C VAL A 37 -4.49 8.29 10.53
N VAL A 38 -4.10 7.37 9.68
CA VAL A 38 -2.86 7.41 8.89
C VAL A 38 -3.19 7.50 7.42
N ILE A 39 -2.28 8.05 6.62
CA ILE A 39 -2.34 8.01 5.15
C ILE A 39 -1.40 6.92 4.66
N VAL A 40 -1.86 6.06 3.76
CA VAL A 40 -1.03 5.10 3.04
C VAL A 40 -0.67 5.69 1.68
N ASP A 41 0.62 5.68 1.36
CA ASP A 41 1.20 6.16 0.10
C ASP A 41 0.75 7.58 -0.27
N PRO A 42 1.05 8.60 0.58
CA PRO A 42 0.71 9.98 0.30
C PRO A 42 1.61 10.54 -0.81
N ALA A 43 1.07 10.69 -2.01
CA ALA A 43 1.74 11.29 -3.15
C ALA A 43 0.77 12.12 -4.00
N TRP A 44 1.28 12.88 -4.96
CA TRP A 44 0.60 13.66 -5.98
C TRP A 44 -0.13 14.93 -5.47
N ASP A 45 -1.12 14.81 -4.60
CA ASP A 45 -1.94 15.95 -4.12
C ASP A 45 -2.00 15.99 -2.59
N ILE A 46 -0.90 16.37 -1.96
CA ILE A 46 -0.83 16.47 -0.50
C ILE A 46 -1.81 17.51 0.07
N PRO A 47 -1.97 18.72 -0.52
CA PRO A 47 -2.96 19.68 -0.04
C PRO A 47 -4.40 19.15 -0.09
N GLY A 48 -4.77 18.44 -1.17
CA GLY A 48 -6.09 17.81 -1.29
C GLY A 48 -6.33 16.73 -0.24
N LEU A 49 -5.33 15.88 0.02
CA LEU A 49 -5.41 14.85 1.06
C LEU A 49 -5.55 15.45 2.47
N ILE A 50 -4.82 16.52 2.79
CA ILE A 50 -4.93 17.20 4.08
C ILE A 50 -6.28 17.90 4.22
N THR A 51 -6.78 18.52 3.15
CA THR A 51 -8.14 19.11 3.13
C THR A 51 -9.18 18.02 3.40
N HIS A 52 -9.09 16.87 2.73
CA HIS A 52 -9.97 15.74 2.91
C HIS A 52 -10.02 15.22 4.37
N ILE A 53 -8.85 15.17 5.04
CA ILE A 53 -8.72 14.80 6.45
C ILE A 53 -9.38 15.84 7.34
N ASN A 54 -9.08 17.13 7.12
CA ASN A 54 -9.60 18.22 7.95
C ASN A 54 -11.12 18.38 7.82
N ASP A 55 -11.69 18.26 6.61
CA ASP A 55 -13.12 18.36 6.37
C ASP A 55 -13.92 17.27 7.08
N ARG A 56 -13.26 16.17 7.45
CA ARG A 56 -13.84 15.06 8.21
C ARG A 56 -13.54 15.09 9.69
N ASP A 57 -12.90 16.14 10.18
CA ASP A 57 -12.38 16.23 11.56
C ASP A 57 -11.51 15.01 11.95
N TYR A 58 -10.75 14.45 11.02
CA TYR A 58 -9.78 13.41 11.33
C TYR A 58 -8.49 14.02 11.87
N LYS A 59 -7.81 13.25 12.71
CA LYS A 59 -6.50 13.60 13.26
C LYS A 59 -5.44 12.73 12.62
N LEU A 60 -4.61 13.31 11.75
CA LEU A 60 -3.48 12.62 11.15
C LEU A 60 -2.41 12.32 12.22
N VAL A 61 -2.05 11.04 12.37
CA VAL A 61 -1.05 10.59 13.37
C VAL A 61 0.16 9.89 12.75
N GLY A 62 0.15 9.64 11.45
CA GLY A 62 1.26 9.01 10.74
C GLY A 62 1.00 8.85 9.25
N ALA A 63 2.02 8.41 8.52
CA ALA A 63 1.87 7.92 7.16
C ALA A 63 2.59 6.58 7.00
N LEU A 64 2.07 5.73 6.11
CA LEU A 64 2.61 4.41 5.81
C LEU A 64 3.08 4.40 4.36
N ALA A 65 4.27 3.89 4.10
CA ALA A 65 4.78 3.68 2.76
C ALA A 65 4.79 2.19 2.42
N THR A 66 4.12 1.79 1.34
CA THR A 66 4.19 0.42 0.84
C THR A 66 5.57 0.12 0.27
N HIS A 67 6.16 1.07 -0.44
CA HIS A 67 7.50 1.01 -1.02
C HIS A 67 8.03 2.40 -1.42
N TYR A 68 9.28 2.49 -1.91
CA TYR A 68 9.98 3.77 -2.11
C TYR A 68 9.72 4.46 -3.47
N HIS A 69 8.89 3.94 -4.37
CA HIS A 69 8.73 4.58 -5.67
C HIS A 69 8.07 5.96 -5.55
N PRO A 70 8.52 6.93 -6.38
CA PRO A 70 8.09 8.33 -6.23
C PRO A 70 6.58 8.57 -6.41
N ASP A 71 5.90 7.74 -7.16
CA ASP A 71 4.45 7.82 -7.32
C ASP A 71 3.66 7.37 -6.08
N HIS A 72 4.33 6.79 -5.07
CA HIS A 72 3.77 6.40 -3.77
C HIS A 72 4.25 7.27 -2.61
N VAL A 73 5.48 7.78 -2.66
CA VAL A 73 6.07 8.55 -1.54
C VAL A 73 6.50 9.96 -1.92
N GLY A 74 6.38 10.33 -3.19
CA GLY A 74 6.90 11.59 -3.71
C GLY A 74 8.36 11.52 -4.14
N GLY A 75 8.87 12.64 -4.65
CA GLY A 75 10.23 12.77 -5.14
C GLY A 75 10.32 12.92 -6.66
N SER A 76 11.51 12.71 -7.24
CA SER A 76 11.71 12.92 -8.68
C SER A 76 11.29 11.70 -9.48
N PHE A 77 10.36 11.89 -10.42
CA PHE A 77 9.87 10.87 -11.34
C PHE A 77 9.97 11.37 -12.78
N SER A 78 10.79 10.71 -13.60
CA SER A 78 10.99 11.07 -15.04
C SER A 78 11.25 12.55 -15.28
N GLY A 79 12.01 13.21 -14.39
CA GLY A 79 12.35 14.63 -14.48
C GLY A 79 11.27 15.59 -13.95
N ASN A 80 10.17 15.07 -13.44
CA ASN A 80 9.13 15.85 -12.76
C ASN A 80 9.17 15.60 -11.25
N GLN A 81 8.86 16.64 -10.47
CA GLN A 81 8.70 16.50 -9.03
C GLN A 81 7.28 16.02 -8.72
N VAL A 82 7.17 14.94 -7.97
CA VAL A 82 5.92 14.43 -7.42
C VAL A 82 5.85 14.84 -5.96
N PRO A 83 4.87 15.65 -5.52
CA PRO A 83 4.64 15.93 -4.11
C PRO A 83 4.37 14.64 -3.33
N GLY A 84 4.84 14.56 -2.09
CA GLY A 84 4.67 13.36 -1.28
C GLY A 84 5.01 13.54 0.20
N VAL A 85 5.70 12.57 0.80
CA VAL A 85 6.00 12.60 2.23
C VAL A 85 6.83 13.79 2.68
N ALA A 86 7.68 14.35 1.81
CA ALA A 86 8.45 15.54 2.14
C ALA A 86 7.53 16.74 2.37
N GLU A 87 6.65 17.04 1.43
CA GLU A 87 5.67 18.11 1.52
C GLU A 87 4.64 17.87 2.65
N LEU A 88 4.28 16.61 2.89
CA LEU A 88 3.43 16.24 4.02
C LEU A 88 4.07 16.68 5.35
N LEU A 89 5.36 16.40 5.53
CA LEU A 89 6.10 16.71 6.76
C LEU A 89 6.32 18.19 7.01
N GLU A 90 6.30 19.03 5.96
CA GLU A 90 6.41 20.49 6.11
C GLU A 90 5.27 21.09 6.96
N THR A 91 4.07 20.53 6.84
CA THR A 91 2.86 21.03 7.51
C THR A 91 2.31 20.09 8.58
N ASN A 92 2.64 18.82 8.51
CA ASN A 92 2.15 17.78 9.41
C ASN A 92 3.34 16.95 9.93
N PRO A 93 3.95 17.31 11.07
CA PRO A 93 5.13 16.63 11.62
C PRO A 93 4.77 15.27 12.22
N VAL A 94 4.49 14.30 11.37
CA VAL A 94 4.16 12.92 11.73
C VAL A 94 5.32 11.98 11.41
N LYS A 95 5.23 10.70 11.80
CA LYS A 95 6.20 9.68 11.41
C LYS A 95 5.76 8.96 10.14
N ILE A 96 6.75 8.58 9.33
CA ILE A 96 6.58 7.75 8.13
C ILE A 96 7.03 6.33 8.47
N TYR A 97 6.10 5.38 8.44
CA TYR A 97 6.38 3.97 8.72
C TYR A 97 6.70 3.26 7.42
N ALA A 98 7.88 2.69 7.32
CA ALA A 98 8.35 1.97 6.14
C ALA A 98 9.13 0.73 6.53
N HIS A 99 9.11 -0.31 5.69
CA HIS A 99 9.96 -1.46 5.91
C HIS A 99 11.44 -1.01 5.94
N LYS A 100 12.24 -1.60 6.83
CA LYS A 100 13.66 -1.20 7.01
C LYS A 100 14.47 -1.20 5.71
N LEU A 101 14.14 -2.08 4.76
CA LEU A 101 14.81 -2.17 3.46
C LEU A 101 14.38 -1.07 2.47
N GLU A 102 13.28 -0.35 2.73
CA GLU A 102 12.83 0.80 1.94
C GLU A 102 13.43 2.14 2.42
N ALA A 103 13.90 2.19 3.67
CA ALA A 103 14.29 3.43 4.32
C ALA A 103 15.32 4.25 3.52
N ASP A 104 16.34 3.60 2.97
CA ASP A 104 17.37 4.28 2.17
C ASP A 104 16.84 4.73 0.80
N GLY A 105 15.96 3.93 0.19
CA GLY A 105 15.26 4.29 -1.05
C GLY A 105 14.38 5.53 -0.85
N ILE A 106 13.55 5.54 0.18
CA ILE A 106 12.67 6.67 0.53
C ILE A 106 13.50 7.95 0.76
N LYS A 107 14.54 7.90 1.61
CA LYS A 107 15.40 9.05 1.85
C LYS A 107 16.06 9.57 0.56
N LYS A 108 16.47 8.66 -0.32
CA LYS A 108 17.10 9.03 -1.58
C LYS A 108 16.17 9.75 -2.54
N VAL A 109 14.89 9.35 -2.61
CA VAL A 109 13.94 9.93 -3.58
C VAL A 109 13.21 11.16 -3.03
N THR A 110 13.02 11.25 -1.70
CA THR A 110 12.24 12.29 -1.03
C THR A 110 13.08 13.30 -0.25
N GLU A 111 14.36 12.99 0.01
CA GLU A 111 15.30 13.80 0.80
C GLU A 111 14.90 14.01 2.27
N ILE A 112 13.92 13.26 2.81
CA ILE A 112 13.54 13.31 4.22
C ILE A 112 14.65 12.76 5.13
N SER A 113 14.60 13.12 6.40
CA SER A 113 15.59 12.70 7.41
C SER A 113 15.32 11.25 7.89
N ASP A 114 16.37 10.56 8.32
CA ASP A 114 16.23 9.26 8.99
C ASP A 114 15.38 9.35 10.26
N SER A 115 15.38 10.52 10.92
CA SER A 115 14.54 10.79 12.10
C SER A 115 13.04 10.87 11.79
N ASP A 116 12.64 11.06 10.53
CA ASP A 116 11.24 11.10 10.12
C ASP A 116 10.66 9.70 9.92
N LEU A 117 11.56 8.71 9.74
CA LEU A 117 11.21 7.32 9.49
C LEU A 117 11.08 6.51 10.78
N VAL A 118 10.10 5.62 10.81
CA VAL A 118 10.02 4.46 11.69
C VAL A 118 10.22 3.22 10.84
N LYS A 119 11.33 2.51 11.08
CA LYS A 119 11.68 1.30 10.35
C LYS A 119 10.97 0.11 10.97
N VAL A 120 10.15 -0.57 10.19
CA VAL A 120 9.34 -1.72 10.61
C VAL A 120 9.77 -3.01 9.92
N GLU A 121 9.34 -4.14 10.46
CA GLU A 121 9.54 -5.48 9.91
C GLU A 121 8.19 -6.22 9.82
N SER A 122 8.19 -7.36 9.12
CA SER A 122 6.99 -8.21 9.00
C SER A 122 6.55 -8.72 10.37
N GLY A 123 5.26 -8.56 10.67
CA GLY A 123 4.66 -8.93 11.96
C GLY A 123 4.66 -7.82 13.00
N ASP A 124 5.35 -6.69 12.75
CA ASP A 124 5.14 -5.49 13.56
C ASP A 124 3.72 -4.98 13.40
N THR A 125 3.23 -4.25 14.38
CA THR A 125 1.90 -3.63 14.36
C THR A 125 1.95 -2.16 14.72
N LEU A 126 1.01 -1.38 14.16
CA LEU A 126 0.76 0.01 14.52
C LEU A 126 -0.68 0.15 15.02
N SER A 127 -0.86 0.70 16.20
CA SER A 127 -2.19 1.05 16.72
C SER A 127 -2.55 2.49 16.31
N VAL A 128 -3.69 2.64 15.63
CA VAL A 128 -4.31 3.93 15.29
C VAL A 128 -5.66 4.00 16.00
N GLY A 129 -5.69 4.65 17.15
CA GLY A 129 -6.78 4.52 18.10
C GLY A 129 -6.98 3.06 18.52
N ASN A 130 -8.15 2.51 18.27
CA ASN A 130 -8.49 1.11 18.52
C ASN A 130 -8.35 0.19 17.29
N VAL A 131 -7.76 0.68 16.21
CA VAL A 131 -7.48 -0.08 14.99
C VAL A 131 -6.03 -0.51 14.97
N GLU A 132 -5.79 -1.80 14.79
CA GLU A 132 -4.45 -2.39 14.62
C GLU A 132 -4.17 -2.60 13.14
N ILE A 133 -2.99 -2.17 12.69
CA ILE A 133 -2.45 -2.35 11.34
C ILE A 133 -1.23 -3.25 11.44
N GLU A 134 -1.28 -4.43 10.85
CA GLU A 134 -0.16 -5.38 10.78
C GLU A 134 0.64 -5.15 9.51
N PHE A 135 1.96 -5.07 9.63
CA PHE A 135 2.90 -4.94 8.50
C PHE A 135 3.28 -6.33 7.96
N LEU A 136 3.06 -6.55 6.68
CA LEU A 136 3.40 -7.80 5.98
C LEU A 136 4.48 -7.51 4.94
N HIS A 137 5.72 -7.95 5.19
CA HIS A 137 6.78 -7.87 4.19
C HIS A 137 6.46 -8.78 3.00
N THR A 138 6.39 -8.18 1.81
CA THR A 138 6.03 -8.82 0.54
C THR A 138 6.99 -8.34 -0.56
N PRO A 139 8.29 -8.74 -0.48
CA PRO A 139 9.30 -8.29 -1.42
C PRO A 139 9.04 -8.81 -2.83
N GLY A 140 9.68 -8.17 -3.80
CA GLY A 140 9.66 -8.57 -5.20
C GLY A 140 9.54 -7.39 -6.14
N HIS A 141 8.59 -6.47 -5.95
CA HIS A 141 8.52 -5.21 -6.68
C HIS A 141 9.65 -4.26 -6.24
N THR A 142 9.84 -4.15 -4.93
CA THR A 142 11.05 -3.59 -4.31
C THR A 142 11.54 -4.52 -3.20
N PRO A 143 12.79 -4.36 -2.70
CA PRO A 143 13.32 -5.25 -1.65
C PRO A 143 12.55 -5.21 -0.33
N GLY A 144 11.92 -4.09 -0.01
CA GLY A 144 11.17 -3.90 1.22
C GLY A 144 9.69 -3.64 1.00
N SER A 145 9.15 -3.92 -0.19
CA SER A 145 7.70 -3.83 -0.43
C SER A 145 6.92 -4.51 0.67
N GLN A 146 5.86 -3.86 1.12
CA GLN A 146 5.02 -4.36 2.21
C GLN A 146 3.54 -4.09 1.95
N CYS A 147 2.72 -4.96 2.51
CA CYS A 147 1.26 -4.81 2.56
C CYS A 147 0.84 -4.47 4.00
N PHE A 148 -0.32 -3.88 4.13
CA PHE A 148 -0.92 -3.58 5.44
C PHE A 148 -2.21 -4.38 5.60
N LYS A 149 -2.25 -5.22 6.65
CA LYS A 149 -3.44 -5.98 6.99
C LYS A 149 -4.18 -5.30 8.13
N ILE A 150 -5.45 -5.00 7.90
CA ILE A 150 -6.33 -4.34 8.85
C ILE A 150 -7.60 -5.16 8.97
N LYS A 151 -7.76 -5.91 10.06
CA LYS A 151 -8.89 -6.85 10.23
C LYS A 151 -9.01 -7.78 9.00
N ASN A 152 -10.10 -7.68 8.24
CA ASN A 152 -10.37 -8.45 7.04
C ASN A 152 -10.06 -7.68 5.75
N THR A 153 -9.13 -6.74 5.79
CA THR A 153 -8.74 -5.90 4.64
C THR A 153 -7.24 -5.95 4.46
N LEU A 154 -6.78 -5.96 3.21
CA LEU A 154 -5.39 -5.92 2.80
C LEU A 154 -5.16 -4.74 1.86
N VAL A 155 -4.37 -3.75 2.28
CA VAL A 155 -3.79 -2.76 1.38
C VAL A 155 -2.49 -3.33 0.85
N SER A 156 -2.41 -3.60 -0.45
CA SER A 156 -1.33 -4.41 -1.03
C SER A 156 -0.24 -3.62 -1.75
N GLY A 157 -0.39 -2.30 -1.91
CA GLY A 157 0.54 -1.53 -2.72
C GLY A 157 0.74 -2.18 -4.10
N ASP A 158 1.99 -2.21 -4.54
CA ASP A 158 2.37 -2.79 -5.83
C ASP A 158 2.83 -4.26 -5.73
N THR A 159 2.40 -4.97 -4.70
CA THR A 159 2.63 -6.42 -4.64
C THR A 159 1.55 -7.17 -5.43
N LEU A 160 0.28 -6.95 -5.11
CA LEU A 160 -0.85 -7.65 -5.71
C LEU A 160 -1.90 -6.67 -6.22
N PHE A 161 -2.24 -6.77 -7.50
CA PHE A 161 -3.38 -6.07 -8.12
C PHE A 161 -4.54 -7.03 -8.35
N ILE A 162 -5.72 -6.50 -8.66
CA ILE A 162 -6.91 -7.33 -8.92
C ILE A 162 -6.63 -8.36 -10.05
N ASN A 163 -5.99 -7.93 -11.14
CA ASN A 163 -5.72 -8.76 -12.31
C ASN A 163 -4.22 -8.94 -12.61
N GLY A 164 -3.34 -8.67 -11.65
CA GLY A 164 -1.89 -8.71 -11.89
C GLY A 164 -1.07 -8.69 -10.61
N CYS A 165 0.21 -8.45 -10.77
CA CYS A 165 1.16 -8.16 -9.69
C CYS A 165 2.10 -7.03 -10.11
N GLY A 166 2.89 -6.52 -9.17
CA GLY A 166 3.89 -5.51 -9.41
C GLY A 166 4.96 -5.98 -10.40
N ARG A 167 5.54 -5.03 -11.10
CA ARG A 167 6.67 -5.27 -12.03
C ARG A 167 7.88 -5.80 -11.29
N VAL A 168 8.60 -6.72 -11.93
CA VAL A 168 9.83 -7.32 -11.40
C VAL A 168 11.04 -7.12 -12.33
N ASP A 169 10.92 -6.18 -13.27
CA ASP A 169 11.95 -5.76 -14.23
C ASP A 169 12.55 -4.39 -13.91
N LEU A 170 12.23 -3.81 -12.75
CA LEU A 170 12.74 -2.54 -12.28
C LEU A 170 14.01 -2.72 -11.43
N PRO A 171 14.86 -1.67 -11.29
CA PRO A 171 16.02 -1.75 -10.41
C PRO A 171 15.64 -2.12 -8.97
N GLY A 172 16.27 -3.15 -8.43
CA GLY A 172 16.01 -3.66 -7.08
C GLY A 172 14.89 -4.70 -6.99
N SER A 173 14.12 -4.92 -8.06
CA SER A 173 13.09 -5.95 -8.08
C SER A 173 13.66 -7.37 -8.14
N ASN A 174 12.85 -8.35 -7.70
CA ASN A 174 13.20 -9.76 -7.70
C ASN A 174 11.99 -10.64 -7.98
N SER A 175 12.06 -11.37 -9.09
CA SER A 175 10.95 -12.22 -9.56
C SER A 175 10.65 -13.39 -8.61
N GLU A 176 11.67 -14.03 -8.02
CA GLU A 176 11.46 -15.16 -7.09
C GLU A 176 10.84 -14.68 -5.77
N ASP A 177 11.26 -13.51 -5.27
CA ASP A 177 10.67 -12.93 -4.07
C ASP A 177 9.20 -12.54 -4.32
N MET A 178 8.88 -11.99 -5.50
CA MET A 178 7.50 -11.71 -5.89
C MET A 178 6.65 -12.99 -5.90
N PHE A 179 7.15 -14.08 -6.46
CA PHE A 179 6.44 -15.36 -6.44
C PHE A 179 6.07 -15.80 -5.01
N ARG A 180 7.07 -15.76 -4.11
CA ARG A 180 6.84 -16.13 -2.70
C ARG A 180 5.86 -15.18 -2.00
N SER A 181 5.92 -13.90 -2.33
CA SER A 181 4.98 -12.90 -1.82
C SER A 181 3.56 -13.19 -2.31
N MET A 182 3.40 -13.55 -3.58
CA MET A 182 2.11 -13.93 -4.15
C MET A 182 1.55 -15.21 -3.51
N GLU A 183 2.38 -16.24 -3.27
CA GLU A 183 1.97 -17.45 -2.52
C GLU A 183 1.49 -17.09 -1.10
N LYS A 184 2.26 -16.24 -0.39
CA LYS A 184 1.89 -15.76 0.96
C LYS A 184 0.53 -15.06 0.94
N LEU A 185 0.29 -14.15 0.00
CA LEU A 185 -0.98 -13.43 -0.10
C LEU A 185 -2.13 -14.34 -0.55
N ALA A 186 -1.87 -15.32 -1.42
CA ALA A 186 -2.86 -16.32 -1.82
C ALA A 186 -3.38 -17.17 -0.65
N SER A 187 -2.60 -17.30 0.43
CA SER A 187 -3.02 -18.03 1.63
C SER A 187 -4.04 -17.29 2.51
N LEU A 188 -4.27 -15.99 2.25
CA LEU A 188 -5.25 -15.20 3.00
C LEU A 188 -6.68 -15.71 2.77
N PRO A 189 -7.60 -15.53 3.74
CA PRO A 189 -9.01 -15.90 3.60
C PRO A 189 -9.66 -15.29 2.36
N ASP A 190 -10.61 -16.02 1.77
CA ASP A 190 -11.28 -15.60 0.53
C ASP A 190 -12.15 -14.34 0.70
N ASP A 191 -12.63 -14.08 1.91
CA ASP A 191 -13.41 -12.90 2.27
C ASP A 191 -12.55 -11.67 2.60
N THR A 192 -11.22 -11.77 2.56
CA THR A 192 -10.32 -10.61 2.72
C THR A 192 -10.53 -9.63 1.57
N LEU A 193 -10.82 -8.36 1.88
CA LEU A 193 -10.95 -7.29 0.88
C LEU A 193 -9.55 -6.84 0.44
N LEU A 194 -9.27 -6.93 -0.85
CA LEU A 194 -8.03 -6.46 -1.47
C LEU A 194 -8.18 -5.02 -1.95
N LEU A 195 -7.27 -4.17 -1.52
CA LEU A 195 -7.13 -2.75 -1.86
C LEU A 195 -5.75 -2.52 -2.50
N PRO A 196 -5.63 -2.44 -3.84
CA PRO A 196 -4.35 -2.38 -4.55
C PRO A 196 -3.72 -0.98 -4.56
N GLY A 197 -2.44 -0.87 -5.00
CA GLY A 197 -1.74 0.41 -5.16
C GLY A 197 -2.21 1.25 -6.34
N HIS A 198 -2.86 0.64 -7.35
CA HIS A 198 -3.31 1.32 -8.57
C HIS A 198 -4.66 0.81 -9.07
N ASN A 199 -5.38 1.68 -9.81
CA ASN A 199 -6.62 1.34 -10.50
C ASN A 199 -6.35 0.67 -11.87
N TYR A 200 -5.62 -0.45 -11.87
CA TYR A 200 -5.32 -1.23 -13.09
C TYR A 200 -6.30 -2.38 -13.30
N GLY A 201 -7.30 -2.51 -12.45
CA GLY A 201 -8.34 -3.52 -12.54
C GLY A 201 -9.59 -3.03 -13.27
N HIS A 202 -10.54 -3.93 -13.47
CA HIS A 202 -11.88 -3.59 -13.96
C HIS A 202 -12.82 -3.12 -12.83
N VAL A 203 -12.37 -3.27 -11.58
CA VAL A 203 -13.02 -2.79 -10.35
C VAL A 203 -11.95 -2.21 -9.43
N PRO A 204 -12.30 -1.25 -8.55
CA PRO A 204 -11.34 -0.59 -7.67
C PRO A 204 -10.82 -1.50 -6.55
N ASN A 205 -11.60 -2.50 -6.16
CA ASN A 205 -11.27 -3.48 -5.13
C ASN A 205 -12.04 -4.78 -5.40
N ALA A 206 -11.60 -5.87 -4.78
CA ALA A 206 -12.25 -7.19 -4.89
C ALA A 206 -11.92 -8.02 -3.65
N THR A 207 -12.64 -9.11 -3.41
CA THR A 207 -12.22 -10.09 -2.40
C THR A 207 -11.03 -10.91 -2.88
N MET A 208 -10.29 -11.49 -1.94
CA MET A 208 -9.22 -12.43 -2.28
C MET A 208 -9.75 -13.65 -3.03
N GLY A 209 -10.97 -14.12 -2.73
CA GLY A 209 -11.62 -15.22 -3.45
C GLY A 209 -11.87 -14.88 -4.92
N GLU A 210 -12.42 -13.68 -5.19
CA GLU A 210 -12.60 -13.18 -6.56
C GLU A 210 -11.26 -13.01 -7.27
N THR A 211 -10.28 -12.41 -6.59
CA THR A 211 -8.93 -12.19 -7.13
C THR A 211 -8.24 -13.51 -7.45
N LYS A 212 -8.27 -14.50 -6.56
CA LYS A 212 -7.71 -15.85 -6.81
C LYS A 212 -8.37 -16.52 -8.04
N SER A 213 -9.65 -16.27 -8.26
CA SER A 213 -10.39 -16.87 -9.38
C SER A 213 -10.06 -16.24 -10.73
N THR A 214 -9.69 -14.95 -10.76
CA THR A 214 -9.51 -14.15 -11.98
C THR A 214 -8.07 -13.83 -12.31
N ASN A 215 -7.23 -13.57 -11.29
CA ASN A 215 -5.83 -13.16 -11.45
C ASN A 215 -4.96 -14.32 -11.95
N PRO A 216 -4.35 -14.24 -13.15
CA PRO A 216 -3.56 -15.33 -13.72
C PRO A 216 -2.28 -15.63 -12.91
N TYR A 217 -1.71 -14.65 -12.24
CA TYR A 217 -0.47 -14.80 -11.47
C TYR A 217 -0.69 -15.60 -10.18
N LEU A 218 -1.85 -15.48 -9.54
CA LEU A 218 -2.21 -16.27 -8.35
C LEU A 218 -2.53 -17.74 -8.68
N LYS A 219 -2.67 -18.09 -9.96
CA LYS A 219 -2.90 -19.47 -10.43
C LYS A 219 -1.62 -20.23 -10.70
N ILE A 220 -0.47 -19.54 -10.69
CA ILE A 220 0.84 -20.19 -10.91
C ILE A 220 1.28 -20.81 -9.61
N SER A 221 1.49 -22.12 -9.61
CA SER A 221 1.82 -22.91 -8.43
C SER A 221 3.26 -23.40 -8.37
N ASP A 222 4.07 -23.10 -9.39
CA ASP A 222 5.45 -23.52 -9.44
C ASP A 222 6.38 -22.43 -9.99
N MET A 223 7.61 -22.44 -9.50
CA MET A 223 8.63 -21.44 -9.81
C MET A 223 9.07 -21.46 -11.28
N ASP A 224 9.10 -22.61 -11.93
CA ASP A 224 9.56 -22.73 -13.32
C ASP A 224 8.55 -22.07 -14.26
N THR A 225 7.26 -22.31 -14.07
CA THR A 225 6.19 -21.63 -14.81
C THR A 225 6.24 -20.12 -14.55
N TRP A 226 6.47 -19.70 -13.28
CA TRP A 226 6.60 -18.30 -12.94
C TRP A 226 7.76 -17.63 -13.68
N LYS A 227 8.98 -18.22 -13.64
CA LYS A 227 10.16 -17.68 -14.33
C LYS A 227 9.96 -17.59 -15.84
N ASN A 228 9.31 -18.58 -16.45
CA ASN A 228 8.99 -18.56 -17.88
C ASN A 228 8.05 -17.40 -18.23
N LEU A 229 7.07 -17.10 -17.38
CA LEU A 229 6.14 -15.99 -17.60
C LEU A 229 6.78 -14.62 -17.37
N MET A 230 7.55 -14.48 -16.29
CA MET A 230 8.14 -13.19 -15.88
C MET A 230 9.45 -12.87 -16.61
N GLY A 231 10.03 -13.81 -17.34
CA GLY A 231 11.18 -13.57 -18.24
C GLY A 231 12.56 -13.57 -17.55
N HIS A 232 12.68 -14.16 -16.37
CA HIS A 232 13.97 -14.25 -15.63
C HIS A 232 14.15 -15.57 -14.91
#